data_d6e372958d705f236a5042fa1a34c764
#
_entry.id   d6e372958d705f236a5042fa1a34c764
#
_cell.length_a   1.000
_cell.length_b   1.000
_cell.length_c   1.000
_cell.angle_alpha   90.00
_cell.angle_beta   90.00
_cell.angle_gamma   90.00
#
_symmetry.space_group_name_H-M   'P 1'
#
loop_
_entity.id
_entity.type
_entity.pdbx_description
1 polymer ?
#
loop_
_entity_poly.entity_id
_entity_poly.type
_entity_poly.pdbx_seq_one_letter_code
_entity_poly.pdbx_strand_id
1 'polypeptide(L)'
;KMSKRKTNLRALQKLIDRTPAWLFLTVAALVMVFFTLMTMSEMEWLPFEMPGWSDLLGMSEPYEPVAKPEGEQVAAVHIIDVGQGDSILIQTGEKAVLIDAGERDQGQTVCDYLKSAGVEKLDLVIATHPHSDHIGGMPDVLSRFGADEILMPQMAEDMVPTTSVFNRLLDAVETQGIPVTAAQPGL
;
A
#
# COMPACT_ATOMS: atom_id res chain seq x y z
N LYS A 1 -16.83 -2.64 34.01
CA LYS A 1 -17.01 -2.46 32.56
C LYS A 1 -18.45 -2.64 32.08
N MET A 2 -19.27 -3.49 32.68
CA MET A 2 -20.68 -3.74 32.30
C MET A 2 -21.64 -2.56 32.59
N SER A 3 -21.41 -1.74 33.62
CA SER A 3 -22.27 -0.61 33.98
C SER A 3 -22.21 0.53 32.94
N LYS A 4 -21.06 0.90 32.46
CA LYS A 4 -20.90 1.96 31.42
C LYS A 4 -21.57 1.60 30.08
N ARG A 5 -21.60 0.30 29.71
CA ARG A 5 -22.25 -0.17 28.47
C ARG A 5 -23.78 -0.02 28.52
N LYS A 6 -24.38 -0.28 29.68
CA LYS A 6 -25.84 -0.12 29.88
C LYS A 6 -26.29 1.34 29.86
N THR A 7 -25.43 2.26 30.35
CA THR A 7 -25.72 3.70 30.36
C THR A 7 -25.70 4.27 28.94
N ASN A 8 -24.75 3.84 28.12
CA ASN A 8 -24.66 4.29 26.73
C ASN A 8 -25.82 3.78 25.85
N LEU A 9 -26.26 2.53 26.06
CA LEU A 9 -27.43 1.98 25.37
C LEU A 9 -28.74 2.74 25.71
N ARG A 10 -28.96 3.13 26.96
CA ARG A 10 -30.13 3.91 27.35
C ARG A 10 -30.11 5.35 26.80
N ALA A 11 -28.93 5.95 26.72
CA ALA A 11 -28.75 7.26 26.09
C ALA A 11 -29.03 7.22 24.56
N LEU A 12 -28.56 6.18 23.90
CA LEU A 12 -28.83 5.94 22.47
C LEU A 12 -30.32 5.72 22.21
N GLN A 13 -30.99 4.91 23.06
CA GLN A 13 -32.41 4.65 22.95
C GLN A 13 -33.23 5.92 23.10
N LYS A 14 -32.91 6.78 24.07
CA LYS A 14 -33.58 8.09 24.23
C LYS A 14 -33.36 9.05 23.09
N LEU A 15 -32.23 8.93 22.37
CA LEU A 15 -31.95 9.74 21.16
C LEU A 15 -32.82 9.25 20.02
N ILE A 16 -32.92 7.93 19.82
CA ILE A 16 -33.75 7.30 18.78
C ILE A 16 -35.24 7.63 19.02
N ASP A 17 -35.74 7.54 20.26
CA ASP A 17 -37.14 7.82 20.62
C ASP A 17 -37.52 9.31 20.43
N ARG A 18 -36.54 10.22 20.34
CA ARG A 18 -36.73 11.66 20.12
C ARG A 18 -36.66 12.06 18.64
N THR A 19 -36.13 11.22 17.78
CA THR A 19 -36.02 11.52 16.38
C THR A 19 -37.35 11.28 15.68
N PRO A 20 -37.86 12.24 14.93
CA PRO A 20 -39.13 12.06 14.22
C PRO A 20 -38.98 11.01 13.11
N ALA A 21 -40.00 10.17 12.95
CA ALA A 21 -39.99 9.06 12.00
C ALA A 21 -39.65 9.49 10.55
N TRP A 22 -40.04 10.71 10.15
CA TRP A 22 -39.71 11.25 8.83
C TRP A 22 -38.19 11.40 8.61
N LEU A 23 -37.41 11.68 9.66
CA LEU A 23 -35.96 11.79 9.57
C LEU A 23 -35.32 10.43 9.23
N PHE A 24 -35.82 9.34 9.83
CA PHE A 24 -35.37 7.99 9.48
C PHE A 24 -35.71 7.64 8.03
N LEU A 25 -36.91 8.01 7.58
CA LEU A 25 -37.34 7.75 6.20
C LEU A 25 -36.51 8.56 5.20
N THR A 26 -36.18 9.81 5.49
CA THR A 26 -35.32 10.62 4.61
C THR A 26 -33.89 10.10 4.55
N VAL A 27 -33.31 9.71 5.68
CA VAL A 27 -31.99 9.11 5.71
C VAL A 27 -31.96 7.78 4.94
N ALA A 28 -32.97 6.92 5.16
CA ALA A 28 -33.09 5.65 4.44
C ALA A 28 -33.24 5.87 2.92
N ALA A 29 -34.05 6.86 2.51
CA ALA A 29 -34.19 7.21 1.11
C ALA A 29 -32.88 7.73 0.50
N LEU A 30 -32.13 8.59 1.19
CA LEU A 30 -30.83 9.09 0.74
C LEU A 30 -29.80 7.96 0.63
N VAL A 31 -29.80 7.04 1.58
CA VAL A 31 -28.93 5.84 1.53
C VAL A 31 -29.29 4.97 0.33
N MET A 32 -30.59 4.73 0.08
CA MET A 32 -31.02 3.97 -1.10
C MET A 32 -30.62 4.65 -2.42
N VAL A 33 -30.81 5.97 -2.52
CA VAL A 33 -30.40 6.73 -3.71
C VAL A 33 -28.88 6.64 -3.91
N PHE A 34 -28.11 6.79 -2.84
CA PHE A 34 -26.66 6.64 -2.90
C PHE A 34 -26.23 5.25 -3.41
N PHE A 35 -26.79 4.18 -2.84
CA PHE A 35 -26.51 2.82 -3.30
C PHE A 35 -26.92 2.58 -4.75
N THR A 36 -28.07 3.13 -5.17
CA THR A 36 -28.52 3.00 -6.55
C THR A 36 -27.59 3.72 -7.52
N LEU A 37 -27.15 4.94 -7.18
CA LEU A 37 -26.20 5.70 -8.00
C LEU A 37 -24.85 5.00 -8.10
N MET A 38 -24.36 4.42 -7.00
CA MET A 38 -23.13 3.64 -7.00
C MET A 38 -23.20 2.44 -7.95
N THR A 39 -24.28 1.65 -7.86
CA THR A 39 -24.45 0.49 -8.75
C THR A 39 -24.65 0.89 -10.22
N MET A 40 -25.30 2.01 -10.50
CA MET A 40 -25.43 2.54 -11.85
C MET A 40 -24.11 3.07 -12.42
N SER A 41 -23.21 3.58 -11.57
CA SER A 41 -21.87 3.99 -11.95
C SER A 41 -21.01 2.80 -12.37
N GLU A 42 -21.03 1.72 -11.57
CA GLU A 42 -20.31 0.47 -11.91
C GLU A 42 -20.84 -0.20 -13.20
N MET A 43 -22.08 0.06 -13.59
CA MET A 43 -22.68 -0.41 -14.84
C MET A 43 -22.47 0.55 -16.03
N GLU A 44 -21.66 1.58 -15.88
CA GLU A 44 -21.39 2.63 -16.89
C GLU A 44 -22.64 3.35 -17.42
N TRP A 45 -23.72 3.37 -16.64
CA TRP A 45 -24.98 4.01 -17.03
C TRP A 45 -25.02 5.52 -16.73
N LEU A 46 -24.06 6.02 -15.96
CA LEU A 46 -23.96 7.43 -15.63
C LEU A 46 -22.98 8.15 -16.57
N PRO A 47 -23.26 9.40 -16.95
CA PRO A 47 -22.37 10.19 -17.81
C PRO A 47 -21.13 10.73 -17.07
N PHE A 48 -20.89 10.34 -15.83
CA PHE A 48 -19.76 10.72 -14.99
C PHE A 48 -19.35 9.53 -14.12
N GLU A 49 -18.07 9.41 -13.88
CA GLU A 49 -17.51 8.38 -13.00
C GLU A 49 -17.68 8.77 -11.53
N MET A 50 -18.20 7.86 -10.74
CA MET A 50 -18.21 7.97 -9.27
C MET A 50 -17.10 7.06 -8.70
N PRO A 51 -16.53 7.43 -7.54
CA PRO A 51 -15.59 6.53 -6.85
C PRO A 51 -16.23 5.16 -6.62
N GLY A 52 -15.51 4.08 -6.96
CA GLY A 52 -15.95 2.72 -6.72
C GLY A 52 -16.08 2.37 -5.23
N TRP A 53 -16.66 1.23 -4.92
CA TRP A 53 -16.73 0.73 -3.54
C TRP A 53 -15.33 0.47 -2.96
N SER A 54 -14.40 0.00 -3.79
CA SER A 54 -12.99 -0.17 -3.45
C SER A 54 -12.36 1.14 -2.95
N ASP A 55 -12.58 2.25 -3.66
CA ASP A 55 -12.05 3.56 -3.32
C ASP A 55 -12.64 4.10 -2.01
N LEU A 56 -13.98 3.95 -1.84
CA LEU A 56 -14.68 4.41 -0.63
C LEU A 56 -14.33 3.61 0.62
N LEU A 57 -14.02 2.32 0.46
CA LEU A 57 -13.66 1.43 1.57
C LEU A 57 -12.16 1.34 1.78
N GLY A 58 -11.35 2.03 0.95
CA GLY A 58 -9.90 1.94 0.97
C GLY A 58 -9.39 0.51 0.66
N MET A 59 -10.17 -0.22 -0.15
CA MET A 59 -9.81 -1.55 -0.62
C MET A 59 -9.17 -1.39 -1.99
N SER A 60 -7.87 -1.68 -2.10
CA SER A 60 -7.24 -1.80 -3.41
C SER A 60 -7.88 -2.96 -4.16
N GLU A 61 -8.16 -2.77 -5.46
CA GLU A 61 -8.54 -3.91 -6.31
C GLU A 61 -7.46 -4.98 -6.23
N PRO A 62 -7.82 -6.25 -6.00
CA PRO A 62 -6.83 -7.30 -5.95
C PRO A 62 -6.15 -7.39 -7.32
N TYR A 63 -4.83 -7.26 -7.34
CA TYR A 63 -4.06 -7.48 -8.56
C TYR A 63 -4.36 -8.88 -9.11
N GLU A 64 -4.58 -8.96 -10.42
CA GLU A 64 -4.63 -10.24 -11.11
C GLU A 64 -3.33 -11.02 -10.87
N PRO A 65 -3.38 -12.33 -10.64
CA PRO A 65 -2.17 -13.12 -10.42
C PRO A 65 -1.22 -12.99 -11.61
N VAL A 66 -0.02 -12.50 -11.34
CA VAL A 66 1.02 -12.34 -12.35
C VAL A 66 1.74 -13.67 -12.53
N ALA A 67 1.86 -14.14 -13.77
CA ALA A 67 2.58 -15.37 -14.07
C ALA A 67 4.07 -15.20 -13.72
N LYS A 68 4.60 -16.10 -12.89
CA LYS A 68 6.05 -16.17 -12.67
C LYS A 68 6.77 -16.53 -13.96
N PRO A 69 7.95 -15.94 -14.22
CA PRO A 69 8.78 -16.38 -15.34
C PRO A 69 9.17 -17.85 -15.16
N GLU A 70 8.95 -18.66 -16.19
CA GLU A 70 9.30 -20.07 -16.20
C GLU A 70 10.58 -20.27 -17.02
N GLY A 71 11.54 -21.03 -16.47
CA GLY A 71 12.81 -21.41 -17.12
C GLY A 71 14.03 -20.67 -16.57
N GLU A 72 15.20 -21.27 -16.75
CA GLU A 72 16.47 -20.83 -16.13
C GLU A 72 17.03 -19.49 -16.66
N GLN A 73 16.51 -18.94 -17.76
CA GLN A 73 17.05 -17.73 -18.40
C GLN A 73 16.02 -16.64 -18.65
N VAL A 74 14.85 -16.73 -18.07
CA VAL A 74 13.78 -15.74 -18.27
C VAL A 74 13.69 -14.86 -17.04
N ALA A 75 13.82 -13.55 -17.23
CA ALA A 75 13.54 -12.54 -16.24
C ALA A 75 12.29 -11.75 -16.64
N ALA A 76 11.41 -11.46 -15.72
CA ALA A 76 10.32 -10.52 -15.88
C ALA A 76 10.68 -9.20 -15.18
N VAL A 77 10.41 -8.09 -15.84
CA VAL A 77 10.52 -6.74 -15.27
C VAL A 77 9.12 -6.17 -15.19
N HIS A 78 8.70 -5.87 -13.98
CA HIS A 78 7.39 -5.33 -13.67
C HIS A 78 7.54 -3.87 -13.29
N ILE A 79 6.85 -2.99 -13.97
CA ILE A 79 6.73 -1.58 -13.60
C ILE A 79 5.43 -1.47 -12.80
N ILE A 80 5.55 -1.20 -11.50
CA ILE A 80 4.41 -1.12 -10.59
C ILE A 80 3.90 0.31 -10.60
N ASP A 81 2.63 0.50 -10.91
CA ASP A 81 2.00 1.82 -10.86
C ASP A 81 1.82 2.26 -9.40
N VAL A 82 2.63 3.22 -9.01
CA VAL A 82 2.62 3.85 -7.67
C VAL A 82 2.25 5.35 -7.76
N GLY A 83 1.71 5.77 -8.92
CA GLY A 83 1.43 7.17 -9.19
C GLY A 83 2.71 7.98 -9.35
N GLN A 84 3.03 8.85 -8.39
CA GLN A 84 4.31 9.56 -8.38
C GLN A 84 5.42 8.67 -7.84
N GLY A 85 6.58 8.68 -8.52
CA GLY A 85 7.76 7.94 -8.11
C GLY A 85 7.97 6.64 -8.88
N ASP A 86 8.83 5.78 -8.37
CA ASP A 86 9.21 4.53 -9.01
C ASP A 86 8.97 3.32 -8.10
N SER A 87 8.61 2.20 -8.72
CA SER A 87 8.65 0.87 -8.10
C SER A 87 8.78 -0.19 -9.18
N ILE A 88 9.89 -0.92 -9.18
CA ILE A 88 10.22 -1.89 -10.22
C ILE A 88 10.57 -3.23 -9.56
N LEU A 89 9.83 -4.29 -9.90
CA LEU A 89 10.18 -5.66 -9.53
C LEU A 89 10.89 -6.32 -10.69
N ILE A 90 12.08 -6.88 -10.46
CA ILE A 90 12.76 -7.79 -11.36
C ILE A 90 12.68 -9.18 -10.78
N GLN A 91 12.07 -10.11 -11.50
CA GLN A 91 11.82 -11.46 -11.04
C GLN A 91 12.36 -12.49 -12.02
N THR A 92 13.06 -13.49 -11.49
CA THR A 92 13.39 -14.73 -12.20
C THR A 92 12.60 -15.88 -11.59
N GLY A 93 12.81 -17.13 -12.03
CA GLY A 93 12.21 -18.29 -11.40
C GLY A 93 12.58 -18.45 -9.90
N GLU A 94 13.75 -17.93 -9.50
CA GLU A 94 14.32 -18.13 -8.16
C GLU A 94 14.54 -16.85 -7.37
N LYS A 95 14.71 -15.70 -8.03
CA LYS A 95 15.14 -14.44 -7.44
C LYS A 95 14.14 -13.31 -7.66
N ALA A 96 14.00 -12.46 -6.64
CA ALA A 96 13.17 -11.27 -6.66
C ALA A 96 13.97 -10.05 -6.17
N VAL A 97 14.08 -9.02 -7.02
CA VAL A 97 14.75 -7.76 -6.73
C VAL A 97 13.73 -6.64 -6.84
N LEU A 98 13.60 -5.82 -5.81
CA LEU A 98 12.75 -4.63 -5.83
C LEU A 98 13.63 -3.37 -5.88
N ILE A 99 13.33 -2.49 -6.83
CA ILE A 99 13.94 -1.17 -6.97
C ILE A 99 12.88 -0.13 -6.66
N ASP A 100 13.09 0.63 -5.61
CA ASP A 100 12.16 1.63 -5.07
C ASP A 100 10.75 1.09 -4.74
N ALA A 101 9.94 1.86 -4.03
CA ALA A 101 8.64 1.42 -3.55
C ALA A 101 7.60 2.57 -3.47
N GLY A 102 7.81 3.63 -4.26
CA GLY A 102 6.90 4.76 -4.31
C GLY A 102 6.80 5.58 -3.03
N GLU A 103 5.80 6.43 -2.97
CA GLU A 103 5.44 7.24 -1.81
C GLU A 103 5.00 6.36 -0.61
N ARG A 104 4.93 6.98 0.56
CA ARG A 104 4.58 6.30 1.81
C ARG A 104 3.23 5.60 1.77
N ASP A 105 2.23 6.19 1.16
CA ASP A 105 0.88 5.65 1.03
C ASP A 105 0.78 4.55 -0.04
N GLN A 106 1.83 4.36 -0.85
CA GLN A 106 1.91 3.32 -1.88
C GLN A 106 2.54 2.01 -1.38
N GLY A 107 3.06 1.97 -0.15
CA GLY A 107 3.67 0.76 0.41
C GLY A 107 2.73 -0.45 0.38
N GLN A 108 1.43 -0.27 0.66
CA GLN A 108 0.45 -1.35 0.58
C GLN A 108 0.21 -1.79 -0.87
N THR A 109 0.13 -0.86 -1.82
CA THR A 109 0.01 -1.14 -3.27
C THR A 109 1.15 -2.03 -3.76
N VAL A 110 2.40 -1.68 -3.42
CA VAL A 110 3.57 -2.49 -3.75
C VAL A 110 3.51 -3.85 -3.09
N CYS A 111 3.13 -3.94 -1.81
CA CYS A 111 2.97 -5.21 -1.10
C CYS A 111 1.94 -6.12 -1.78
N ASP A 112 0.81 -5.60 -2.19
CA ASP A 112 -0.25 -6.38 -2.84
C ASP A 112 0.20 -6.85 -4.23
N TYR A 113 0.93 -6.02 -4.98
CA TYR A 113 1.53 -6.42 -6.24
C TYR A 113 2.55 -7.55 -6.06
N LEU A 114 3.51 -7.40 -5.13
CA LEU A 114 4.50 -8.44 -4.83
C LEU A 114 3.85 -9.77 -4.48
N LYS A 115 2.78 -9.72 -3.68
CA LYS A 115 2.00 -10.91 -3.34
C LYS A 115 1.34 -11.54 -4.58
N SER A 116 0.76 -10.73 -5.47
CA SER A 116 0.14 -11.23 -6.72
C SER A 116 1.16 -11.85 -7.67
N ALA A 117 2.39 -11.30 -7.69
CA ALA A 117 3.53 -11.85 -8.42
C ALA A 117 4.15 -13.10 -7.75
N GLY A 118 3.59 -13.54 -6.59
CA GLY A 118 4.04 -14.73 -5.86
C GLY A 118 5.42 -14.56 -5.22
N VAL A 119 5.81 -13.32 -4.90
CA VAL A 119 7.01 -13.04 -4.12
C VAL A 119 6.74 -13.42 -2.66
N GLU A 120 7.58 -14.25 -2.07
CA GLU A 120 7.53 -14.61 -0.66
C GLU A 120 8.56 -13.83 0.16
N LYS A 121 9.71 -13.55 -0.45
CA LYS A 121 10.83 -12.81 0.12
C LYS A 121 11.59 -12.09 -0.99
N LEU A 122 12.23 -10.98 -0.66
CA LEU A 122 13.11 -10.25 -1.57
C LEU A 122 14.57 -10.69 -1.36
N ASP A 123 15.27 -10.96 -2.45
CA ASP A 123 16.70 -11.24 -2.40
C ASP A 123 17.50 -9.94 -2.28
N LEU A 124 17.06 -8.91 -2.97
CA LEU A 124 17.69 -7.59 -2.94
C LEU A 124 16.63 -6.50 -3.01
N VAL A 125 16.80 -5.47 -2.21
CA VAL A 125 16.10 -4.21 -2.34
C VAL A 125 17.09 -3.11 -2.73
N ILE A 126 16.76 -2.29 -3.70
CA ILE A 126 17.59 -1.17 -4.14
C ILE A 126 16.85 0.12 -3.83
N ALA A 127 17.42 0.94 -2.94
CA ALA A 127 16.95 2.31 -2.71
C ALA A 127 17.81 3.24 -3.58
N THR A 128 17.23 3.78 -4.66
CA THR A 128 18.01 4.57 -5.63
C THR A 128 18.46 5.90 -5.07
N HIS A 129 17.57 6.58 -4.34
CA HIS A 129 17.89 7.82 -3.64
C HIS A 129 16.83 8.13 -2.56
N PRO A 130 17.16 8.98 -1.57
CA PRO A 130 16.37 9.11 -0.35
C PRO A 130 15.17 10.08 -0.45
N HIS A 131 14.51 10.17 -1.59
CA HIS A 131 13.28 10.94 -1.74
C HIS A 131 12.05 10.10 -1.38
N SER A 132 10.98 10.77 -0.92
CA SER A 132 9.78 10.10 -0.40
C SER A 132 9.06 9.25 -1.45
N ASP A 133 9.05 9.71 -2.68
CA ASP A 133 8.43 9.05 -3.85
C ASP A 133 9.21 7.84 -4.37
N HIS A 134 10.34 7.51 -3.74
CA HIS A 134 11.14 6.32 -4.02
C HIS A 134 11.25 5.37 -2.83
N ILE A 135 11.54 5.90 -1.64
CA ILE A 135 11.75 5.08 -0.45
C ILE A 135 10.57 5.07 0.52
N GLY A 136 9.52 5.83 0.25
CA GLY A 136 8.40 6.05 1.17
C GLY A 136 7.67 4.78 1.56
N GLY A 137 7.41 3.89 0.61
CA GLY A 137 6.74 2.60 0.79
C GLY A 137 7.65 1.46 1.26
N MET A 138 8.99 1.61 1.16
CA MET A 138 9.93 0.54 1.52
C MET A 138 9.77 -0.02 2.93
N PRO A 139 9.53 0.79 3.99
CA PRO A 139 9.36 0.26 5.33
C PRO A 139 8.24 -0.78 5.43
N ASP A 140 7.13 -0.56 4.73
CA ASP A 140 5.99 -1.49 4.73
C ASP A 140 6.34 -2.77 3.98
N VAL A 141 7.04 -2.66 2.83
CA VAL A 141 7.53 -3.80 2.05
C VAL A 141 8.54 -4.63 2.85
N LEU A 142 9.54 -4.00 3.44
CA LEU A 142 10.55 -4.70 4.25
C LEU A 142 9.93 -5.39 5.45
N SER A 143 8.96 -4.74 6.11
CA SER A 143 8.25 -5.35 7.24
C SER A 143 7.49 -6.63 6.86
N ARG A 144 6.99 -6.73 5.62
CA ARG A 144 6.14 -7.82 5.18
C ARG A 144 6.89 -8.96 4.49
N PHE A 145 7.87 -8.63 3.67
CA PHE A 145 8.60 -9.58 2.84
C PHE A 145 10.03 -9.83 3.34
N GLY A 146 10.61 -8.88 4.09
CA GLY A 146 12.03 -8.87 4.39
C GLY A 146 12.88 -8.71 3.13
N ALA A 147 14.20 -8.71 3.31
CA ALA A 147 15.17 -8.77 2.24
C ALA A 147 16.45 -9.45 2.72
N ASP A 148 17.19 -10.10 1.82
CA ASP A 148 18.51 -10.63 2.16
C ASP A 148 19.54 -9.51 2.25
N GLU A 149 19.35 -8.44 1.45
CA GLU A 149 20.25 -7.30 1.38
C GLU A 149 19.51 -6.05 0.88
N ILE A 150 19.94 -4.89 1.33
CA ILE A 150 19.53 -3.59 0.75
C ILE A 150 20.76 -2.87 0.21
N LEU A 151 20.69 -2.44 -1.05
CA LEU A 151 21.67 -1.61 -1.71
C LEU A 151 21.23 -0.15 -1.67
N MET A 152 22.06 0.72 -1.12
CA MET A 152 21.80 2.15 -0.99
C MET A 152 22.96 2.98 -1.53
N PRO A 153 22.75 4.20 -2.02
CA PRO A 153 23.83 5.06 -2.45
C PRO A 153 24.78 5.38 -1.29
N GLN A 154 26.08 5.41 -1.57
CA GLN A 154 27.05 5.93 -0.61
C GLN A 154 26.86 7.46 -0.52
N MET A 155 26.59 7.96 0.68
CA MET A 155 26.41 9.39 0.94
C MET A 155 27.55 9.89 1.83
N ALA A 156 28.03 11.11 1.58
CA ALA A 156 28.92 11.80 2.48
C ALA A 156 28.18 12.15 3.78
N GLU A 157 28.89 12.25 4.91
CA GLU A 157 28.27 12.49 6.23
C GLU A 157 27.41 13.76 6.29
N ASP A 158 27.83 14.82 5.58
CA ASP A 158 27.11 16.09 5.47
C ASP A 158 25.93 16.07 4.50
N MET A 159 25.78 14.99 3.73
CA MET A 159 24.71 14.78 2.76
C MET A 159 23.67 13.73 3.21
N VAL A 160 23.87 13.12 4.38
CA VAL A 160 22.91 12.14 4.92
C VAL A 160 21.58 12.86 5.26
N PRO A 161 20.45 12.44 4.68
CA PRO A 161 19.17 13.09 4.94
C PRO A 161 18.71 12.88 6.38
N THR A 162 18.14 13.93 6.95
CA THR A 162 17.51 13.89 8.28
C THR A 162 15.97 13.85 8.19
N THR A 163 15.44 13.47 7.03
CA THR A 163 14.01 13.39 6.80
C THR A 163 13.36 12.24 7.58
N SER A 164 12.10 12.42 7.97
CA SER A 164 11.35 11.35 8.66
C SER A 164 11.17 10.10 7.80
N VAL A 165 11.12 10.24 6.47
CA VAL A 165 11.01 9.12 5.53
C VAL A 165 12.28 8.27 5.55
N PHE A 166 13.45 8.92 5.46
CA PHE A 166 14.74 8.23 5.50
C PHE A 166 14.97 7.55 6.85
N ASN A 167 14.67 8.22 7.97
CA ASN A 167 14.79 7.63 9.30
C ASN A 167 13.90 6.39 9.45
N ARG A 168 12.65 6.42 8.94
CA ARG A 168 11.76 5.25 8.95
C ARG A 168 12.32 4.06 8.15
N LEU A 169 12.98 4.33 7.01
CA LEU A 169 13.66 3.28 6.26
C LEU A 169 14.79 2.67 7.08
N LEU A 170 15.65 3.50 7.68
CA LEU A 170 16.74 3.01 8.52
C LEU A 170 16.23 2.20 9.73
N ASP A 171 15.17 2.68 10.40
CA ASP A 171 14.53 1.95 11.52
C ASP A 171 13.99 0.58 11.05
N ALA A 172 13.39 0.50 9.86
CA ALA A 172 12.90 -0.76 9.30
C ALA A 172 14.04 -1.73 8.98
N VAL A 173 15.11 -1.24 8.36
CA VAL A 173 16.31 -2.03 8.03
C VAL A 173 16.98 -2.55 9.32
N GLU A 174 17.16 -1.71 10.34
CA GLU A 174 17.73 -2.10 11.64
C GLU A 174 16.83 -3.13 12.35
N THR A 175 15.52 -2.87 12.41
CA THR A 175 14.56 -3.76 13.08
C THR A 175 14.53 -5.16 12.47
N GLN A 176 14.67 -5.25 11.14
CA GLN A 176 14.70 -6.52 10.41
C GLN A 176 16.09 -7.15 10.35
N GLY A 177 17.12 -6.41 10.76
CA GLY A 177 18.52 -6.88 10.71
C GLY A 177 19.03 -7.09 9.28
N ILE A 178 18.55 -6.30 8.31
CA ILE A 178 18.89 -6.45 6.89
C ILE A 178 20.29 -5.85 6.66
N PRO A 179 21.22 -6.61 6.04
CA PRO A 179 22.52 -6.08 5.65
C PRO A 179 22.40 -4.91 4.66
N VAL A 180 23.16 -3.86 4.88
CA VAL A 180 23.21 -2.67 4.02
C VAL A 180 24.52 -2.65 3.25
N THR A 181 24.44 -2.60 1.93
CA THR A 181 25.59 -2.43 1.04
C THR A 181 25.56 -1.05 0.39
N ALA A 182 26.69 -0.35 0.44
CA ALA A 182 26.84 0.93 -0.24
C ALA A 182 27.12 0.71 -1.73
N ALA A 183 26.29 1.30 -2.60
CA ALA A 183 26.47 1.24 -4.04
C ALA A 183 27.77 1.96 -4.44
N GLN A 184 28.62 1.26 -5.19
CA GLN A 184 29.86 1.80 -5.71
C GLN A 184 30.00 1.47 -7.20
N PRO A 185 30.63 2.33 -8.01
CA PRO A 185 30.91 2.02 -9.41
C PRO A 185 31.73 0.74 -9.54
N GLY A 186 31.25 -0.21 -10.35
CA GLY A 186 31.95 -1.48 -10.63
C GLY A 186 31.60 -2.63 -9.67
N LEU A 187 30.53 -2.48 -8.86
CA LEU A 187 29.90 -3.60 -8.16
C LEU A 187 29.24 -4.56 -9.14
#